data_90c00fcc2adc9edea9f0db87f72ce9c6
#
_entry.id   90c00fcc2adc9edea9f0db87f72ce9c6
#
_cell.length_a   1.000
_cell.length_b   1.000
_cell.length_c   1.000
_cell.angle_alpha   90.00
_cell.angle_beta   90.00
_cell.angle_gamma   90.00
#
_symmetry.space_group_name_H-M   'P 1'
#
loop_
_entity.id
_entity.type
_entity.pdbx_description
1 polymer ?
#
loop_
_entity_poly.entity_id
_entity_poly.type
_entity_poly.pdbx_seq_one_letter_code
_entity_poly.pdbx_strand_id
1 'polypeptide(L)'
;MIFDVPWNVIVLQIFFGLALGSIYVLLASGLSIIYGLLDVVNFAHGTFAMLGAYAVFLAVSMADSFLVGLLSAIVIVGLIGGVTEYFLLKPLYGKDPLLPLLLTFGLSVAVPDLIKIIFGLIGKPVNYPEALSGATVVGPLILSNYRLFIIFFTLAIMISLWLFLKKSDLGMIIRASTRDSLMVQVLGVNVSRIWTIGFAIGIGLAALAGAISVPMMAATPDMGVDMTMVAFVVTVVGGLGSLGGAIVGGLFIGLVVAMTSFIAGEYATVSMYFCMAVILLIRPRGLFGEIGRE
;
A
#
# COMPACT_ATOMS: atom_id res chain seq x y z
N MET A 1 23.45 9.69 25.91
CA MET A 1 22.02 10.04 25.90
C MET A 1 21.09 8.96 25.31
N ILE A 2 21.54 7.98 24.56
CA ILE A 2 20.68 6.89 24.03
C ILE A 2 20.49 5.75 25.03
N PHE A 3 21.35 5.64 26.04
CA PHE A 3 21.40 4.51 26.99
C PHE A 3 20.45 4.63 28.19
N ASP A 4 19.76 5.78 28.39
CA ASP A 4 18.83 6.00 29.50
C ASP A 4 17.35 6.03 29.08
N VAL A 5 17.03 5.52 27.86
CA VAL A 5 15.64 5.49 27.40
C VAL A 5 14.87 4.40 28.15
N PRO A 6 13.80 4.73 28.87
CA PRO A 6 12.97 3.76 29.58
C PRO A 6 12.44 2.71 28.58
N TRP A 7 12.47 1.44 28.99
CA TRP A 7 12.01 0.32 28.12
C TRP A 7 10.59 0.49 27.59
N ASN A 8 9.70 1.12 28.36
CA ASN A 8 8.32 1.41 27.95
C ASN A 8 8.26 2.34 26.73
N VAL A 9 9.19 3.28 26.59
CA VAL A 9 9.27 4.16 25.42
C VAL A 9 9.70 3.36 24.18
N ILE A 10 10.67 2.45 24.33
CA ILE A 10 11.11 1.57 23.22
C ILE A 10 9.94 0.68 22.75
N VAL A 11 9.19 0.09 23.69
CA VAL A 11 8.02 -0.73 23.35
C VAL A 11 6.94 0.08 22.64
N LEU A 12 6.66 1.32 23.09
CA LEU A 12 5.73 2.23 22.41
C LEU A 12 6.22 2.55 20.99
N GLN A 13 7.51 2.72 20.79
CA GLN A 13 8.06 3.01 19.47
C GLN A 13 8.00 1.80 18.53
N ILE A 14 8.21 0.58 19.04
CA ILE A 14 7.99 -0.66 18.30
C ILE A 14 6.51 -0.75 17.88
N PHE A 15 5.59 -0.48 18.82
CA PHE A 15 4.16 -0.48 18.53
C PHE A 15 3.77 0.56 17.45
N PHE A 16 4.34 1.76 17.52
CA PHE A 16 4.19 2.77 16.49
C PHE A 16 4.71 2.28 15.13
N GLY A 17 5.90 1.68 15.12
CA GLY A 17 6.52 1.12 13.92
C GLY A 17 5.70 -0.02 13.30
N LEU A 18 5.08 -0.89 14.12
CA LEU A 18 4.18 -1.93 13.64
C LEU A 18 2.91 -1.36 13.01
N ALA A 19 2.32 -0.31 13.60
CA ALA A 19 1.15 0.35 13.02
C ALA A 19 1.48 1.02 11.68
N LEU A 20 2.60 1.75 11.61
CA LEU A 20 3.10 2.36 10.36
C LEU A 20 3.45 1.29 9.32
N GLY A 21 4.17 0.24 9.74
CA GLY A 21 4.51 -0.90 8.89
C GLY A 21 3.29 -1.63 8.34
N SER A 22 2.19 -1.70 9.09
CA SER A 22 0.93 -2.27 8.64
C SER A 22 0.32 -1.50 7.46
N ILE A 23 0.38 -0.17 7.47
CA ILE A 23 -0.03 0.68 6.33
C ILE A 23 0.88 0.37 5.13
N TYR A 24 2.18 0.28 5.34
CA TYR A 24 3.17 -0.05 4.32
C TYR A 24 2.96 -1.45 3.72
N VAL A 25 2.56 -2.43 4.54
CA VAL A 25 2.20 -3.78 4.09
C VAL A 25 1.04 -3.76 3.10
N LEU A 26 -0.06 -3.05 3.40
CA LEU A 26 -1.19 -2.94 2.48
C LEU A 26 -0.77 -2.29 1.16
N LEU A 27 -0.04 -1.19 1.25
CA LEU A 27 0.42 -0.43 0.10
C LEU A 27 1.33 -1.28 -0.80
N ALA A 28 2.37 -1.89 -0.23
CA ALA A 28 3.32 -2.70 -0.97
C ALA A 28 2.72 -4.02 -1.48
N SER A 29 1.78 -4.63 -0.74
CA SER A 29 1.10 -5.85 -1.19
C SER A 29 0.25 -5.59 -2.45
N GLY A 30 -0.42 -4.43 -2.52
CA GLY A 30 -1.14 -4.01 -3.73
C GLY A 30 -0.20 -3.86 -4.93
N LEU A 31 0.92 -3.18 -4.75
CA LEU A 31 1.92 -3.00 -5.81
C LEU A 31 2.55 -4.34 -6.21
N SER A 32 2.84 -5.22 -5.25
CA SER A 32 3.40 -6.55 -5.53
C SER A 32 2.46 -7.44 -6.35
N ILE A 33 1.14 -7.37 -6.13
CA ILE A 33 0.16 -8.09 -6.95
C ILE A 33 0.17 -7.54 -8.38
N ILE A 34 0.13 -6.22 -8.55
CA ILE A 34 0.13 -5.58 -9.86
C ILE A 34 1.39 -5.95 -10.62
N TYR A 35 2.56 -5.73 -10.00
CA TYR A 35 3.84 -6.05 -10.62
C TYR A 35 3.97 -7.55 -10.94
N GLY A 36 3.56 -8.41 -10.01
CA GLY A 36 3.62 -9.87 -10.22
C GLY A 36 2.78 -10.36 -11.39
N LEU A 37 1.67 -9.70 -11.73
CA LEU A 37 0.77 -10.08 -12.82
C LEU A 37 1.15 -9.45 -14.17
N LEU A 38 1.56 -8.20 -14.15
CA LEU A 38 1.66 -7.35 -15.34
C LEU A 38 3.10 -7.06 -15.75
N ASP A 39 4.05 -7.29 -14.83
CA ASP A 39 5.45 -6.86 -14.95
C ASP A 39 5.60 -5.36 -15.27
N VAL A 40 4.65 -4.56 -14.80
CA VAL A 40 4.57 -3.11 -15.03
C VAL A 40 4.70 -2.38 -13.72
N VAL A 41 5.60 -1.41 -13.70
CA VAL A 41 5.77 -0.48 -12.58
C VAL A 41 4.67 0.57 -12.63
N ASN A 42 3.79 0.61 -11.60
CA ASN A 42 2.68 1.55 -11.53
C ASN A 42 3.04 2.78 -10.68
N PHE A 43 3.46 3.88 -11.32
CA PHE A 43 3.75 5.14 -10.63
C PHE A 43 2.52 5.84 -10.04
N ALA A 44 1.31 5.54 -10.53
CA ALA A 44 0.07 6.08 -9.97
C ALA A 44 -0.41 5.34 -8.72
N HIS A 45 0.35 4.36 -8.20
CA HIS A 45 -0.11 3.50 -7.10
C HIS A 45 -0.49 4.30 -5.85
N GLY A 46 0.37 5.21 -5.40
CA GLY A 46 0.09 6.09 -4.27
C GLY A 46 -1.00 7.13 -4.57
N THR A 47 -1.18 7.51 -5.83
CA THR A 47 -2.29 8.38 -6.25
C THR A 47 -3.64 7.70 -5.98
N PHE A 48 -3.76 6.40 -6.21
CA PHE A 48 -4.95 5.63 -5.83
C PHE A 48 -5.09 5.49 -4.30
N ALA A 49 -3.98 5.41 -3.56
CA ALA A 49 -4.03 5.49 -2.10
C ALA A 49 -4.56 6.86 -1.63
N MET A 50 -4.11 7.95 -2.24
CA MET A 50 -4.66 9.29 -2.02
C MET A 50 -6.17 9.33 -2.31
N LEU A 51 -6.64 8.76 -3.41
CA LEU A 51 -8.09 8.68 -3.70
C LEU A 51 -8.84 7.92 -2.62
N GLY A 52 -8.27 6.85 -2.06
CA GLY A 52 -8.82 6.13 -0.89
C GLY A 52 -8.95 7.02 0.34
N ALA A 53 -7.95 7.87 0.58
CA ALA A 53 -7.96 8.88 1.64
C ALA A 53 -9.12 9.89 1.45
N TYR A 54 -9.28 10.42 0.26
CA TYR A 54 -10.38 11.33 -0.06
C TYR A 54 -11.76 10.64 -0.04
N ALA A 55 -11.85 9.35 -0.37
CA ALA A 55 -13.08 8.57 -0.24
C ALA A 55 -13.56 8.50 1.22
N VAL A 56 -12.63 8.29 2.17
CA VAL A 56 -12.95 8.33 3.61
C VAL A 56 -13.36 9.74 4.04
N PHE A 57 -12.63 10.77 3.62
CA PHE A 57 -12.99 12.15 3.93
C PHE A 57 -14.42 12.47 3.47
N LEU A 58 -14.78 12.10 2.24
CA LEU A 58 -16.13 12.31 1.70
C LEU A 58 -17.18 11.51 2.46
N ALA A 59 -16.93 10.24 2.76
CA ALA A 59 -17.87 9.40 3.47
C ALA A 59 -18.13 9.89 4.90
N VAL A 60 -17.10 10.35 5.60
CA VAL A 60 -17.25 10.92 6.94
C VAL A 60 -17.98 12.26 6.89
N SER A 61 -17.67 13.11 5.92
CA SER A 61 -18.35 14.42 5.79
C SER A 61 -19.81 14.31 5.34
N MET A 62 -20.21 13.26 4.59
CA MET A 62 -21.56 13.11 4.04
C MET A 62 -22.42 12.13 4.84
N ALA A 63 -21.85 11.07 5.39
CA ALA A 63 -22.57 9.97 6.04
C ALA A 63 -22.14 9.73 7.50
N ASP A 64 -21.21 10.55 8.03
CA ASP A 64 -20.65 10.43 9.38
C ASP A 64 -20.17 9.00 9.72
N SER A 65 -19.67 8.29 8.72
CA SER A 65 -19.31 6.88 8.85
C SER A 65 -17.95 6.55 8.27
N PHE A 66 -17.00 6.26 9.15
CA PHE A 66 -15.67 5.80 8.76
C PHE A 66 -15.70 4.43 8.05
N LEU A 67 -16.61 3.53 8.47
CA LEU A 67 -16.75 2.21 7.85
C LEU A 67 -17.23 2.32 6.40
N VAL A 68 -18.19 3.20 6.12
CA VAL A 68 -18.63 3.50 4.75
C VAL A 68 -17.46 4.03 3.94
N GLY A 69 -16.59 4.84 4.56
CA GLY A 69 -15.35 5.33 3.95
C GLY A 69 -14.41 4.20 3.55
N LEU A 70 -14.14 3.24 4.43
CA LEU A 70 -13.29 2.09 4.13
C LEU A 70 -13.86 1.22 3.00
N LEU A 71 -15.18 0.96 3.02
CA LEU A 71 -15.85 0.19 1.98
C LEU A 71 -15.84 0.93 0.64
N SER A 72 -16.09 2.25 0.66
CA SER A 72 -16.03 3.08 -0.57
C SER A 72 -14.60 3.14 -1.13
N ALA A 73 -13.59 3.23 -0.29
CA ALA A 73 -12.19 3.21 -0.71
C ALA A 73 -11.85 1.91 -1.48
N ILE A 74 -12.16 0.74 -0.93
CA ILE A 74 -11.83 -0.53 -1.59
C ILE A 74 -12.66 -0.75 -2.86
N VAL A 75 -13.97 -0.45 -2.83
CA VAL A 75 -14.87 -0.76 -3.94
C VAL A 75 -14.76 0.30 -5.03
N ILE A 76 -14.96 1.57 -4.71
CA ILE A 76 -15.01 2.63 -5.72
C ILE A 76 -13.63 2.86 -6.32
N VAL A 77 -12.60 3.00 -5.48
CA VAL A 77 -11.24 3.26 -5.99
C VAL A 77 -10.67 2.01 -6.66
N GLY A 78 -10.97 0.80 -6.15
CA GLY A 78 -10.63 -0.45 -6.82
C GLY A 78 -11.28 -0.57 -8.21
N LEU A 79 -12.55 -0.19 -8.35
CA LEU A 79 -13.24 -0.14 -9.64
C LEU A 79 -12.63 0.92 -10.57
N ILE A 80 -12.31 2.12 -10.07
CA ILE A 80 -11.60 3.15 -10.84
C ILE A 80 -10.26 2.59 -11.33
N GLY A 81 -9.52 1.86 -10.49
CA GLY A 81 -8.29 1.17 -10.88
C GLY A 81 -8.53 0.16 -12.01
N GLY A 82 -9.53 -0.70 -11.88
CA GLY A 82 -9.90 -1.66 -12.93
C GLY A 82 -10.29 -1.00 -14.25
N VAL A 83 -11.06 0.09 -14.19
CA VAL A 83 -11.42 0.91 -15.37
C VAL A 83 -10.16 1.55 -15.98
N THR A 84 -9.27 2.09 -15.16
CA THR A 84 -7.98 2.66 -15.61
C THR A 84 -7.14 1.60 -16.33
N GLU A 85 -7.04 0.41 -15.77
CA GLU A 85 -6.31 -0.69 -16.42
C GLU A 85 -6.97 -1.06 -17.76
N TYR A 86 -8.27 -1.30 -17.75
CA TYR A 86 -8.99 -1.79 -18.93
C TYR A 86 -8.93 -0.82 -20.12
N PHE A 87 -9.09 0.49 -19.88
CA PHE A 87 -9.16 1.48 -20.95
C PHE A 87 -7.81 2.12 -21.28
N LEU A 88 -6.91 2.26 -20.30
CA LEU A 88 -5.68 3.02 -20.50
C LEU A 88 -4.43 2.13 -20.56
N LEU A 89 -4.29 1.16 -19.64
CA LEU A 89 -3.08 0.31 -19.59
C LEU A 89 -3.15 -0.86 -20.56
N LYS A 90 -4.28 -1.56 -20.61
CA LYS A 90 -4.46 -2.75 -21.45
C LYS A 90 -4.12 -2.54 -22.93
N PRO A 91 -4.46 -1.41 -23.59
CA PRO A 91 -4.07 -1.15 -24.97
C PRO A 91 -2.56 -1.01 -25.21
N LEU A 92 -1.79 -0.88 -24.13
CA LEU A 92 -0.33 -0.70 -24.17
C LEU A 92 0.43 -2.02 -23.97
N TYR A 93 -0.25 -3.10 -23.52
CA TYR A 93 0.40 -4.39 -23.31
C TYR A 93 0.95 -4.97 -24.63
N GLY A 94 2.15 -5.55 -24.54
CA GLY A 94 2.86 -6.08 -25.71
C GLY A 94 3.53 -5.01 -26.58
N LYS A 95 3.44 -3.73 -26.22
CA LYS A 95 4.16 -2.62 -26.83
C LYS A 95 5.40 -2.27 -26.00
N ASP A 96 6.05 -1.16 -26.33
CA ASP A 96 7.21 -0.66 -25.59
C ASP A 96 6.90 -0.56 -24.07
N PRO A 97 7.69 -1.19 -23.19
CA PRO A 97 7.50 -1.14 -21.73
C PRO A 97 7.51 0.27 -21.13
N LEU A 98 8.08 1.26 -21.81
CA LEU A 98 8.07 2.65 -21.40
C LEU A 98 6.66 3.28 -21.46
N LEU A 99 5.77 2.79 -22.33
CA LEU A 99 4.44 3.39 -22.50
C LEU A 99 3.56 3.25 -21.28
N PRO A 100 3.40 2.06 -20.65
CA PRO A 100 2.67 1.94 -19.39
C PRO A 100 3.29 2.79 -18.26
N LEU A 101 4.61 2.86 -18.21
CA LEU A 101 5.34 3.66 -17.21
C LEU A 101 5.05 5.15 -17.39
N LEU A 102 5.12 5.70 -18.61
CA LEU A 102 4.80 7.10 -18.91
C LEU A 102 3.33 7.41 -18.63
N LEU A 103 2.42 6.50 -18.96
CA LEU A 103 0.99 6.66 -18.67
C LEU A 103 0.74 6.76 -17.16
N THR A 104 1.27 5.82 -16.37
CA THR A 104 1.07 5.84 -14.91
C THR A 104 1.75 7.04 -14.25
N PHE A 105 2.90 7.48 -14.78
CA PHE A 105 3.53 8.73 -14.35
C PHE A 105 2.65 9.94 -14.69
N GLY A 106 2.08 10.02 -15.90
CA GLY A 106 1.13 11.06 -16.26
C GLY A 106 -0.09 11.11 -15.33
N LEU A 107 -0.64 9.93 -14.97
CA LEU A 107 -1.74 9.83 -14.00
C LEU A 107 -1.31 10.30 -12.59
N SER A 108 -0.07 10.01 -12.19
CA SER A 108 0.44 10.42 -10.88
C SER A 108 0.59 11.94 -10.73
N VAL A 109 0.63 12.66 -11.83
CA VAL A 109 0.65 14.14 -11.85
C VAL A 109 -0.76 14.71 -12.06
N ALA A 110 -1.49 14.20 -13.06
CA ALA A 110 -2.79 14.77 -13.45
C ALA A 110 -3.88 14.59 -12.38
N VAL A 111 -3.93 13.42 -11.71
CA VAL A 111 -4.98 13.15 -10.72
C VAL A 111 -4.83 14.00 -9.45
N PRO A 112 -3.62 14.16 -8.84
CA PRO A 112 -3.44 15.08 -7.74
C PRO A 112 -3.82 16.53 -8.08
N ASP A 113 -3.50 17.00 -9.29
CA ASP A 113 -3.87 18.35 -9.71
C ASP A 113 -5.39 18.51 -9.87
N LEU A 114 -6.08 17.48 -10.37
CA LEU A 114 -7.53 17.46 -10.37
C LEU A 114 -8.11 17.52 -8.94
N ILE A 115 -7.53 16.79 -7.99
CA ILE A 115 -7.92 16.84 -6.58
C ILE A 115 -7.69 18.23 -5.99
N LYS A 116 -6.57 18.91 -6.32
CA LYS A 116 -6.32 20.31 -5.90
C LYS A 116 -7.39 21.26 -6.42
N ILE A 117 -7.85 21.10 -7.65
CA ILE A 117 -8.92 21.89 -8.24
C ILE A 117 -10.26 21.69 -7.49
N ILE A 118 -10.60 20.45 -7.14
CA ILE A 118 -11.88 20.10 -6.52
C ILE A 118 -11.90 20.41 -5.03
N PHE A 119 -10.84 20.04 -4.29
CA PHE A 119 -10.79 20.10 -2.83
C PHE A 119 -9.91 21.22 -2.28
N GLY A 120 -9.13 21.88 -3.12
CA GLY A 120 -8.15 22.89 -2.73
C GLY A 120 -6.82 22.27 -2.28
N LEU A 121 -5.87 23.14 -1.92
CA LEU A 121 -4.52 22.77 -1.51
C LEU A 121 -4.42 22.34 -0.04
N ILE A 122 -5.40 22.74 0.78
CA ILE A 122 -5.36 22.51 2.23
C ILE A 122 -5.78 21.07 2.53
N GLY A 123 -4.97 20.40 3.32
CA GLY A 123 -5.26 19.03 3.77
C GLY A 123 -6.61 18.94 4.50
N LYS A 124 -7.33 17.85 4.25
CA LYS A 124 -8.65 17.57 4.83
C LYS A 124 -8.49 16.63 6.04
N PRO A 125 -8.59 17.13 7.26
CA PRO A 125 -8.51 16.29 8.45
C PRO A 125 -9.74 15.41 8.57
N VAL A 126 -9.54 14.19 9.07
CA VAL A 126 -10.61 13.27 9.43
C VAL A 126 -10.37 12.86 10.88
N ASN A 127 -11.38 13.04 11.73
CA ASN A 127 -11.29 12.64 13.11
C ASN A 127 -11.24 11.11 13.25
N TYR A 128 -10.62 10.65 14.33
CA TYR A 128 -10.71 9.22 14.69
C TYR A 128 -12.17 8.84 14.92
N PRO A 129 -12.60 7.65 14.45
CA PRO A 129 -13.93 7.13 14.83
C PRO A 129 -14.06 7.11 16.35
N GLU A 130 -15.25 7.51 16.88
CA GLU A 130 -15.47 7.61 18.33
C GLU A 130 -15.10 6.33 19.08
N ALA A 131 -15.45 5.16 18.51
CA ALA A 131 -15.11 3.86 19.09
C ALA A 131 -13.60 3.58 19.17
N LEU A 132 -12.77 4.30 18.41
CA LEU A 132 -11.31 4.11 18.29
C LEU A 132 -10.50 5.32 18.80
N SER A 133 -11.16 6.36 19.28
CA SER A 133 -10.52 7.62 19.72
C SER A 133 -9.80 7.52 21.07
N GLY A 134 -10.05 6.45 21.83
CA GLY A 134 -9.45 6.23 23.14
C GLY A 134 -8.06 5.61 23.10
N ALA A 135 -7.54 5.34 24.29
CA ALA A 135 -6.30 4.61 24.51
C ALA A 135 -6.50 3.46 25.51
N THR A 136 -5.88 2.32 25.23
CA THR A 136 -5.84 1.16 26.14
C THR A 136 -4.59 1.24 26.98
N VAL A 137 -4.76 1.19 28.30
CA VAL A 137 -3.66 1.20 29.27
C VAL A 137 -3.30 -0.24 29.65
N VAL A 138 -2.07 -0.63 29.36
CA VAL A 138 -1.51 -1.96 29.69
C VAL A 138 -0.27 -1.77 30.55
N GLY A 139 -0.42 -1.81 31.86
CA GLY A 139 0.65 -1.49 32.79
C GLY A 139 1.15 -0.05 32.59
N PRO A 140 2.45 0.17 32.33
CA PRO A 140 3.02 1.49 32.08
C PRO A 140 2.84 1.99 30.63
N LEU A 141 2.19 1.20 29.75
CA LEU A 141 2.03 1.50 28.32
C LEU A 141 0.64 2.10 28.05
N ILE A 142 0.62 3.19 27.29
CA ILE A 142 -0.61 3.83 26.81
C ILE A 142 -0.67 3.64 25.30
N LEU A 143 -1.49 2.68 24.85
CA LEU A 143 -1.58 2.28 23.44
C LEU A 143 -2.80 2.95 22.79
N SER A 144 -2.60 3.67 21.68
CA SER A 144 -3.72 4.23 20.91
C SER A 144 -4.58 3.10 20.32
N ASN A 145 -5.89 3.15 20.59
CA ASN A 145 -6.84 2.17 20.06
C ASN A 145 -6.88 2.18 18.53
N TYR A 146 -6.72 3.35 17.91
CA TYR A 146 -6.68 3.45 16.45
C TYR A 146 -5.47 2.73 15.85
N ARG A 147 -4.31 2.81 16.47
CA ARG A 147 -3.11 2.07 16.01
C ARG A 147 -3.27 0.56 16.18
N LEU A 148 -3.91 0.12 17.28
CA LEU A 148 -4.30 -1.30 17.45
C LEU A 148 -5.23 -1.73 16.33
N PHE A 149 -6.24 -0.94 16.01
CA PHE A 149 -7.15 -1.20 14.90
C PHE A 149 -6.38 -1.35 13.57
N ILE A 150 -5.45 -0.45 13.24
CA ILE A 150 -4.64 -0.54 12.00
C ILE A 150 -3.92 -1.89 11.91
N ILE A 151 -3.26 -2.32 12.98
CA ILE A 151 -2.50 -3.59 13.01
C ILE A 151 -3.43 -4.78 12.78
N PHE A 152 -4.53 -4.89 13.55
CA PHE A 152 -5.45 -6.01 13.45
C PHE A 152 -6.25 -5.99 12.15
N PHE A 153 -6.66 -4.81 11.67
CA PHE A 153 -7.36 -4.64 10.41
C PHE A 153 -6.49 -5.08 9.23
N THR A 154 -5.24 -4.61 9.19
CA THR A 154 -4.29 -5.04 8.16
C THR A 154 -4.04 -6.54 8.21
N LEU A 155 -3.87 -7.11 9.39
CA LEU A 155 -3.70 -8.56 9.55
C LEU A 155 -4.93 -9.31 9.01
N ALA A 156 -6.14 -8.87 9.31
CA ALA A 156 -7.37 -9.46 8.80
C ALA A 156 -7.48 -9.37 7.27
N ILE A 157 -7.14 -8.22 6.68
CA ILE A 157 -7.11 -8.04 5.22
C ILE A 157 -6.07 -8.96 4.59
N MET A 158 -4.86 -9.05 5.14
CA MET A 158 -3.81 -9.90 4.60
C MET A 158 -4.15 -11.39 4.72
N ILE A 159 -4.76 -11.83 5.82
CA ILE A 159 -5.28 -13.20 5.96
C ILE A 159 -6.39 -13.47 4.93
N SER A 160 -7.33 -12.54 4.77
CA SER A 160 -8.42 -12.66 3.78
C SER A 160 -7.88 -12.74 2.36
N LEU A 161 -6.91 -11.91 2.01
CA LEU A 161 -6.23 -11.94 0.72
C LEU A 161 -5.49 -13.26 0.51
N TRP A 162 -4.76 -13.74 1.51
CA TRP A 162 -4.06 -15.02 1.44
C TRP A 162 -5.02 -16.19 1.26
N LEU A 163 -6.15 -16.21 2.00
CA LEU A 163 -7.19 -17.23 1.85
C LEU A 163 -7.84 -17.16 0.46
N PHE A 164 -8.15 -15.95 -0.02
CA PHE A 164 -8.67 -15.74 -1.38
C PHE A 164 -7.71 -16.31 -2.43
N LEU A 165 -6.45 -15.90 -2.38
CA LEU A 165 -5.44 -16.39 -3.32
C LEU A 165 -5.22 -17.88 -3.22
N LYS A 166 -5.30 -18.49 -2.03
CA LYS A 166 -5.02 -19.93 -1.82
C LYS A 166 -6.20 -20.82 -2.13
N LYS A 167 -7.44 -20.40 -1.81
CA LYS A 167 -8.61 -21.29 -1.83
C LYS A 167 -9.59 -21.01 -2.96
N SER A 168 -9.58 -19.81 -3.58
CA SER A 168 -10.51 -19.52 -4.69
C SER A 168 -9.93 -19.91 -6.05
N ASP A 169 -10.81 -20.25 -7.00
CA ASP A 169 -10.42 -20.54 -8.39
C ASP A 169 -9.76 -19.33 -9.05
N LEU A 170 -10.28 -18.13 -8.81
CA LEU A 170 -9.67 -16.88 -9.28
C LEU A 170 -8.27 -16.68 -8.71
N GLY A 171 -8.08 -16.95 -7.42
CA GLY A 171 -6.78 -16.85 -6.78
C GLY A 171 -5.79 -17.89 -7.33
N MET A 172 -6.24 -19.09 -7.68
CA MET A 172 -5.43 -20.11 -8.33
C MET A 172 -4.96 -19.62 -9.71
N ILE A 173 -5.88 -19.08 -10.52
CA ILE A 173 -5.58 -18.54 -11.85
C ILE A 173 -4.63 -17.32 -11.75
N ILE A 174 -4.85 -16.42 -10.81
CA ILE A 174 -3.95 -15.29 -10.55
C ILE A 174 -2.52 -15.79 -10.30
N ARG A 175 -2.33 -16.74 -9.38
CA ARG A 175 -0.99 -17.30 -9.08
C ARG A 175 -0.39 -18.06 -10.27
N ALA A 176 -1.19 -18.78 -11.06
CA ALA A 176 -0.71 -19.44 -12.27
C ALA A 176 -0.24 -18.39 -13.30
N SER A 177 -1.04 -17.32 -13.50
CA SER A 177 -0.73 -16.23 -14.44
C SER A 177 0.51 -15.43 -14.05
N THR A 178 0.84 -15.33 -12.76
CA THR A 178 2.10 -14.68 -12.31
C THR A 178 3.33 -15.52 -12.63
N ARG A 179 3.20 -16.84 -12.81
CA ARG A 179 4.32 -17.74 -13.18
C ARG A 179 4.47 -17.88 -14.68
N ASP A 180 3.37 -18.16 -15.37
CA ASP A 180 3.36 -18.36 -16.83
C ASP A 180 1.99 -17.96 -17.41
N SER A 181 1.87 -16.70 -17.81
CA SER A 181 0.65 -16.17 -18.41
C SER A 181 0.31 -16.78 -19.76
N LEU A 182 1.32 -17.21 -20.51
CA LEU A 182 1.16 -17.82 -21.85
C LEU A 182 0.56 -19.22 -21.71
N MET A 183 1.04 -20.03 -20.77
CA MET A 183 0.49 -21.37 -20.52
C MET A 183 -0.96 -21.29 -20.06
N VAL A 184 -1.30 -20.31 -19.21
CA VAL A 184 -2.69 -20.08 -18.76
C VAL A 184 -3.60 -19.68 -19.92
N GLN A 185 -3.11 -18.91 -20.91
CA GLN A 185 -3.85 -18.61 -22.14
C GLN A 185 -4.10 -19.84 -23.00
N VAL A 186 -3.08 -20.71 -23.16
CA VAL A 186 -3.21 -21.98 -23.92
C VAL A 186 -4.27 -22.90 -23.30
N LEU A 187 -4.46 -22.85 -21.97
CA LEU A 187 -5.54 -23.57 -21.27
C LEU A 187 -6.92 -22.93 -21.45
N GLY A 188 -7.06 -21.90 -22.29
CA GLY A 188 -8.34 -21.24 -22.63
C GLY A 188 -8.81 -20.17 -21.66
N VAL A 189 -7.98 -19.80 -20.67
CA VAL A 189 -8.32 -18.74 -19.70
C VAL A 189 -8.04 -17.35 -20.30
N ASN A 190 -9.00 -16.43 -20.15
CA ASN A 190 -8.82 -15.05 -20.56
C ASN A 190 -7.94 -14.30 -19.55
N VAL A 191 -6.62 -14.37 -19.73
CA VAL A 191 -5.62 -13.77 -18.84
C VAL A 191 -5.79 -12.24 -18.77
N SER A 192 -6.25 -11.59 -19.83
CA SER A 192 -6.51 -10.14 -19.81
C SER A 192 -7.56 -9.74 -18.76
N ARG A 193 -8.61 -10.56 -18.54
CA ARG A 193 -9.58 -10.31 -17.46
C ARG A 193 -8.96 -10.49 -16.09
N ILE A 194 -8.05 -11.46 -15.96
CA ILE A 194 -7.33 -11.72 -14.70
C ILE A 194 -6.43 -10.55 -14.35
N TRP A 195 -5.77 -9.94 -15.33
CA TRP A 195 -4.97 -8.74 -15.14
C TRP A 195 -5.81 -7.56 -14.63
N THR A 196 -6.96 -7.29 -15.24
CA THR A 196 -7.88 -6.24 -14.78
C THR A 196 -8.35 -6.48 -13.33
N ILE A 197 -8.73 -7.72 -12.99
CA ILE A 197 -9.16 -8.07 -11.63
C ILE A 197 -8.01 -7.91 -10.64
N GLY A 198 -6.82 -8.42 -10.97
CA GLY A 198 -5.64 -8.32 -10.11
C GLY A 198 -5.20 -6.87 -9.91
N PHE A 199 -5.26 -6.04 -10.96
CA PHE A 199 -5.00 -4.61 -10.87
C PHE A 199 -6.02 -3.92 -9.95
N ALA A 200 -7.32 -4.20 -10.11
CA ALA A 200 -8.37 -3.66 -9.25
C ALA A 200 -8.18 -4.04 -7.77
N ILE A 201 -7.81 -5.30 -7.49
CA ILE A 201 -7.49 -5.76 -6.12
C ILE A 201 -6.28 -5.00 -5.57
N GLY A 202 -5.20 -4.90 -6.35
CA GLY A 202 -3.99 -4.19 -5.94
C GLY A 202 -4.24 -2.70 -5.64
N ILE A 203 -5.04 -2.03 -6.49
CA ILE A 203 -5.46 -0.64 -6.27
C ILE A 203 -6.40 -0.53 -5.05
N GLY A 204 -7.31 -1.49 -4.84
CA GLY A 204 -8.15 -1.53 -3.65
C GLY A 204 -7.35 -1.61 -2.35
N LEU A 205 -6.25 -2.38 -2.34
CA LEU A 205 -5.32 -2.44 -1.19
C LEU A 205 -4.58 -1.11 -0.97
N ALA A 206 -4.13 -0.47 -2.05
CA ALA A 206 -3.54 0.87 -1.95
C ALA A 206 -4.53 1.89 -1.40
N ALA A 207 -5.76 1.87 -1.90
CA ALA A 207 -6.83 2.74 -1.42
C ALA A 207 -7.14 2.53 0.07
N LEU A 208 -7.16 1.26 0.53
CA LEU A 208 -7.28 0.96 1.96
C LEU A 208 -6.12 1.51 2.78
N ALA A 209 -4.88 1.40 2.29
CA ALA A 209 -3.71 1.98 2.98
C ALA A 209 -3.86 3.50 3.15
N GLY A 210 -4.27 4.21 2.09
CA GLY A 210 -4.60 5.62 2.15
C GLY A 210 -5.76 5.91 3.11
N ALA A 211 -6.84 5.14 3.03
CA ALA A 211 -8.03 5.27 3.85
C ALA A 211 -7.75 5.17 5.36
N ILE A 212 -6.97 4.18 5.80
CA ILE A 212 -6.62 4.01 7.22
C ILE A 212 -5.53 4.98 7.70
N SER A 213 -4.79 5.63 6.79
CA SER A 213 -3.78 6.61 7.17
C SER A 213 -4.35 8.00 7.49
N VAL A 214 -5.51 8.35 6.91
CA VAL A 214 -6.09 9.71 6.95
C VAL A 214 -6.33 10.25 8.36
N PRO A 215 -6.87 9.49 9.34
CA PRO A 215 -7.02 10.03 10.68
C PRO A 215 -5.70 10.35 11.38
N MET A 216 -4.57 9.81 10.88
CA MET A 216 -3.24 10.09 11.44
C MET A 216 -2.53 11.27 10.78
N MET A 217 -2.80 11.55 9.48
CA MET A 217 -2.00 12.51 8.71
C MET A 217 -2.82 13.47 7.82
N ALA A 218 -4.14 13.46 7.86
CA ALA A 218 -5.04 14.19 6.95
C ALA A 218 -4.91 13.78 5.46
N ALA A 219 -5.97 13.97 4.69
CA ALA A 219 -5.93 13.75 3.24
C ALA A 219 -5.36 14.99 2.55
N THR A 220 -4.21 14.87 1.92
CA THR A 220 -3.56 15.95 1.16
C THR A 220 -3.38 15.53 -0.29
N PRO A 221 -3.44 16.48 -1.26
CA PRO A 221 -3.25 16.14 -2.67
C PRO A 221 -1.86 15.56 -2.98
N ASP A 222 -0.85 15.94 -2.22
CA ASP A 222 0.54 15.54 -2.48
C ASP A 222 0.92 14.21 -1.80
N MET A 223 0.08 13.68 -0.89
CA MET A 223 0.34 12.40 -0.19
C MET A 223 0.52 11.21 -1.15
N GLY A 224 -0.04 11.29 -2.37
CA GLY A 224 0.08 10.24 -3.38
C GLY A 224 1.52 9.98 -3.80
N VAL A 225 2.34 11.01 -3.93
CA VAL A 225 3.76 10.90 -4.30
C VAL A 225 4.53 10.18 -3.19
N ASP A 226 4.35 10.63 -1.94
CA ASP A 226 5.02 10.04 -0.78
C ASP A 226 4.64 8.56 -0.62
N MET A 227 3.36 8.23 -0.76
CA MET A 227 2.89 6.85 -0.69
C MET A 227 3.42 5.99 -1.85
N THR A 228 3.55 6.54 -3.06
CA THR A 228 4.18 5.83 -4.17
C THR A 228 5.63 5.47 -3.83
N MET A 229 6.41 6.43 -3.32
CA MET A 229 7.80 6.19 -2.95
C MET A 229 7.93 5.12 -1.87
N VAL A 230 7.12 5.18 -0.83
CA VAL A 230 7.08 4.14 0.22
C VAL A 230 6.72 2.78 -0.36
N ALA A 231 5.69 2.71 -1.23
CA ALA A 231 5.29 1.46 -1.88
C ALA A 231 6.46 0.82 -2.64
N PHE A 232 7.21 1.63 -3.41
CA PHE A 232 8.38 1.16 -4.14
C PHE A 232 9.49 0.68 -3.23
N VAL A 233 9.89 1.48 -2.24
CA VAL A 233 10.94 1.09 -1.29
C VAL A 233 10.62 -0.25 -0.64
N VAL A 234 9.40 -0.39 -0.11
CA VAL A 234 8.99 -1.60 0.59
C VAL A 234 8.90 -2.80 -0.35
N THR A 235 8.36 -2.61 -1.56
CA THR A 235 8.23 -3.70 -2.54
C THR A 235 9.60 -4.16 -3.06
N VAL A 236 10.52 -3.23 -3.29
CA VAL A 236 11.90 -3.54 -3.71
C VAL A 236 12.66 -4.24 -2.58
N VAL A 237 12.58 -3.73 -1.35
CA VAL A 237 13.17 -4.36 -0.16
C VAL A 237 12.62 -5.77 0.06
N GLY A 238 11.29 -5.93 -0.07
CA GLY A 238 10.62 -7.21 0.07
C GLY A 238 10.96 -8.19 -1.05
N GLY A 239 11.20 -7.69 -2.25
CA GLY A 239 11.35 -8.43 -3.50
C GLY A 239 10.14 -8.22 -4.40
N LEU A 240 10.35 -7.67 -5.59
CA LEU A 240 9.32 -7.33 -6.56
C LEU A 240 8.41 -8.54 -6.87
N GLY A 241 7.10 -8.36 -6.76
CA GLY A 241 6.10 -9.40 -7.02
C GLY A 241 5.91 -10.44 -5.89
N SER A 242 6.64 -10.31 -4.77
CA SER A 242 6.52 -11.21 -3.61
C SER A 242 5.58 -10.63 -2.54
N LEU A 243 4.40 -11.27 -2.33
CA LEU A 243 3.49 -10.88 -1.25
C LEU A 243 4.10 -11.11 0.14
N GLY A 244 4.80 -12.22 0.34
CA GLY A 244 5.51 -12.48 1.60
C GLY A 244 6.60 -11.43 1.86
N GLY A 245 7.31 -11.04 0.79
CA GLY A 245 8.28 -9.97 0.82
C GLY A 245 7.66 -8.62 1.17
N ALA A 246 6.51 -8.28 0.60
CA ALA A 246 5.80 -7.04 0.92
C ALA A 246 5.39 -6.96 2.40
N ILE A 247 4.96 -8.08 3.01
CA ILE A 247 4.62 -8.15 4.44
C ILE A 247 5.85 -7.90 5.31
N VAL A 248 6.91 -8.67 5.09
CA VAL A 248 8.14 -8.56 5.90
C VAL A 248 8.83 -7.22 5.67
N GLY A 249 8.93 -6.79 4.40
CA GLY A 249 9.52 -5.50 4.03
C GLY A 249 8.76 -4.32 4.64
N GLY A 250 7.42 -4.35 4.59
CA GLY A 250 6.57 -3.30 5.16
C GLY A 250 6.75 -3.15 6.67
N LEU A 251 6.68 -4.26 7.40
CA LEU A 251 6.90 -4.25 8.85
C LEU A 251 8.33 -3.82 9.20
N PHE A 252 9.33 -4.32 8.47
CA PHE A 252 10.72 -3.95 8.69
C PHE A 252 10.97 -2.45 8.45
N ILE A 253 10.57 -1.92 7.31
CA ILE A 253 10.74 -0.49 6.98
C ILE A 253 9.92 0.38 7.95
N GLY A 254 8.70 -0.02 8.33
CA GLY A 254 7.91 0.68 9.33
C GLY A 254 8.62 0.78 10.69
N LEU A 255 9.25 -0.30 11.14
CA LEU A 255 10.07 -0.29 12.36
C LEU A 255 11.30 0.60 12.24
N VAL A 256 12.03 0.54 11.12
CA VAL A 256 13.21 1.38 10.87
C VAL A 256 12.82 2.85 10.90
N VAL A 257 11.79 3.25 10.16
CA VAL A 257 11.30 4.64 10.11
C VAL A 257 10.88 5.12 11.50
N ALA A 258 10.14 4.31 12.25
CA ALA A 258 9.69 4.65 13.59
C ALA A 258 10.85 4.83 14.56
N MET A 259 11.81 3.90 14.57
CA MET A 259 12.99 4.01 15.44
C MET A 259 13.86 5.22 15.08
N THR A 260 14.07 5.47 13.78
CA THR A 260 14.82 6.65 13.34
C THR A 260 14.08 7.94 13.67
N SER A 261 12.75 7.98 13.51
CA SER A 261 11.93 9.14 13.89
C SER A 261 12.06 9.48 15.38
N PHE A 262 12.24 8.49 16.24
CA PHE A 262 12.44 8.70 17.67
C PHE A 262 13.83 9.27 18.01
N ILE A 263 14.87 8.79 17.32
CA ILE A 263 16.26 9.17 17.61
C ILE A 263 16.64 10.48 16.91
N ALA A 264 16.25 10.61 15.64
CA ALA A 264 16.63 11.71 14.76
C ALA A 264 15.53 11.89 13.68
N GLY A 265 14.43 12.56 14.05
CA GLY A 265 13.20 12.63 13.24
C GLY A 265 13.40 13.15 11.81
N GLU A 266 14.35 14.06 11.61
CA GLU A 266 14.71 14.62 10.30
C GLU A 266 15.30 13.58 9.33
N TYR A 267 15.85 12.48 9.85
CA TYR A 267 16.41 11.38 9.05
C TYR A 267 15.44 10.19 8.84
N ALA A 268 14.21 10.27 9.36
CA ALA A 268 13.26 9.17 9.30
C ALA A 268 12.99 8.71 7.85
N THR A 269 12.75 9.63 6.93
CA THR A 269 12.52 9.32 5.51
C THR A 269 13.80 8.83 4.83
N VAL A 270 14.94 9.43 5.15
CA VAL A 270 16.25 9.03 4.59
C VAL A 270 16.60 7.60 5.00
N SER A 271 16.25 7.20 6.23
CA SER A 271 16.56 5.86 6.75
C SER A 271 15.94 4.72 5.92
N MET A 272 14.74 4.91 5.37
CA MET A 272 14.12 3.88 4.53
C MET A 272 14.86 3.70 3.20
N TYR A 273 15.31 4.79 2.57
CA TYR A 273 16.11 4.73 1.34
C TYR A 273 17.50 4.16 1.60
N PHE A 274 18.11 4.51 2.71
CA PHE A 274 19.39 3.93 3.14
C PHE A 274 19.27 2.41 3.34
N CYS A 275 18.23 1.94 4.05
CA CYS A 275 17.96 0.52 4.21
C CYS A 275 17.73 -0.18 2.87
N MET A 276 16.98 0.44 1.94
CA MET A 276 16.79 -0.10 0.60
C MET A 276 18.13 -0.27 -0.12
N ALA A 277 18.99 0.76 -0.11
CA ALA A 277 20.30 0.70 -0.75
C ALA A 277 21.16 -0.42 -0.16
N VAL A 278 21.23 -0.54 1.17
CA VAL A 278 22.00 -1.60 1.87
C VAL A 278 21.47 -2.99 1.49
N ILE A 279 20.15 -3.18 1.51
CA ILE A 279 19.54 -4.48 1.15
C ILE A 279 19.84 -4.84 -0.30
N LEU A 280 19.72 -3.91 -1.24
CA LEU A 280 20.01 -4.15 -2.65
C LEU A 280 21.49 -4.46 -2.91
N LEU A 281 22.41 -3.86 -2.15
CA LEU A 281 23.85 -4.19 -2.24
C LEU A 281 24.14 -5.62 -1.79
N ILE A 282 23.44 -6.11 -0.76
CA ILE A 282 23.64 -7.46 -0.20
C ILE A 282 22.80 -8.50 -0.96
N ARG A 283 21.56 -8.15 -1.31
CA ARG A 283 20.58 -8.99 -2.01
C ARG A 283 19.90 -8.19 -3.13
N PRO A 284 20.46 -8.16 -4.35
CA PRO A 284 19.94 -7.34 -5.46
C PRO A 284 18.47 -7.63 -5.85
N ARG A 285 17.94 -8.80 -5.48
CA ARG A 285 16.55 -9.22 -5.73
C ARG A 285 15.60 -8.93 -4.55
N GLY A 286 16.06 -8.24 -3.50
CA GLY A 286 15.32 -8.05 -2.25
C GLY A 286 15.35 -9.29 -1.36
N LEU A 287 14.60 -9.24 -0.22
CA LEU A 287 14.63 -10.29 0.79
C LEU A 287 14.01 -11.61 0.32
N PHE A 288 12.96 -11.57 -0.50
CA PHE A 288 12.17 -12.72 -0.96
C PHE A 288 11.99 -12.73 -2.50
N GLY A 289 12.89 -12.10 -3.25
CA GLY A 289 12.86 -12.15 -4.72
C GLY A 289 13.11 -13.57 -5.25
N GLU A 290 12.27 -14.05 -6.17
CA GLU A 290 12.42 -15.39 -6.78
C GLU A 290 13.63 -15.45 -7.72
N ILE A 291 14.34 -16.60 -7.68
CA ILE A 291 15.42 -16.93 -8.61
C ILE A 291 14.74 -17.50 -9.86
N GLY A 292 14.80 -16.79 -10.99
CA GLY A 292 14.33 -17.36 -12.27
C GLY A 292 13.36 -16.52 -13.11
N ARG A 293 13.12 -15.26 -12.79
CA ARG A 293 12.53 -14.29 -13.73
C ARG A 293 13.66 -13.53 -14.43
N GLU A 294 14.18 -14.08 -15.54
CA GLU A 294 14.95 -13.40 -16.56
C GLU A 294 14.08 -13.19 -17.79
#